data_228ed3e93be8dd49715aa936bcb3ffcd
#
_entry.id   228ed3e93be8dd49715aa936bcb3ffcd
#
_cell.length_a   1.000
_cell.length_b   1.000
_cell.length_c   1.000
_cell.angle_alpha   90.00
_cell.angle_beta   90.00
_cell.angle_gamma   90.00
#
_symmetry.space_group_name_H-M   'P 1'
#
loop_
_entity.id
_entity.type
_entity.pdbx_description
1 polymer ?
#
loop_
_entity_poly.entity_id
_entity_poly.type
_entity_poly.pdbx_seq_one_letter_code
_entity_poly.pdbx_strand_id
1 'polypeptide(L)'
;MSESGSGSERDNEPDREATPAEKVATLRSDPVLASAIDEHGILEVEPAADPFERMVTSIVNQQLSVASAAAIRERLFETAEITPEGILAADEAELRKCGLSASKVSYVKNVAEAFASGELSISDLETRSNEEIIEELTGISGIGNWTAKMALMFVFAREDVFPVEDLGIRNAIEAGYGEHTRAEMQELSTRWKPYRSLASLYLWRTVD
;
A
#
# COMPACT_ATOMS: atom_id res chain seq x y z
N MET A 1 -25.46 -37.16 47.42
CA MET A 1 -24.38 -37.30 46.46
C MET A 1 -24.62 -36.22 45.39
N SER A 2 -23.92 -35.13 45.52
CA SER A 2 -24.06 -33.96 44.66
C SER A 2 -22.84 -33.88 43.78
N GLU A 3 -23.02 -34.05 42.49
CA GLU A 3 -21.94 -33.79 41.50
C GLU A 3 -22.10 -32.42 40.96
N SER A 4 -21.13 -31.59 41.30
CA SER A 4 -20.96 -30.25 40.81
C SER A 4 -20.34 -30.32 39.40
N GLY A 5 -21.13 -30.01 38.38
CA GLY A 5 -20.64 -29.78 37.04
C GLY A 5 -19.91 -28.43 36.98
N SER A 6 -18.58 -28.47 36.91
CA SER A 6 -17.75 -27.31 36.58
C SER A 6 -17.90 -27.04 35.10
N GLY A 7 -18.77 -26.08 34.77
CA GLY A 7 -18.83 -25.48 33.43
C GLY A 7 -17.61 -24.57 33.28
N SER A 8 -16.71 -24.95 32.37
CA SER A 8 -15.64 -24.08 31.88
C SER A 8 -16.28 -22.92 31.12
N GLU A 9 -16.39 -21.77 31.76
CA GLU A 9 -16.59 -20.49 31.09
C GLU A 9 -15.37 -20.27 30.18
N ARG A 10 -15.55 -20.48 28.89
CA ARG A 10 -14.63 -19.95 27.88
C ARG A 10 -14.95 -18.46 27.82
N ASP A 11 -14.07 -17.69 28.43
CA ASP A 11 -14.05 -16.25 28.27
C ASP A 11 -14.06 -15.92 26.78
N ASN A 12 -15.19 -15.39 26.31
CA ASN A 12 -15.35 -14.81 25.01
C ASN A 12 -14.68 -13.43 25.06
N GLU A 13 -13.34 -13.38 24.96
CA GLU A 13 -12.66 -12.11 24.74
C GLU A 13 -13.23 -11.52 23.43
N PRO A 14 -13.67 -10.25 23.46
CA PRO A 14 -14.10 -9.58 22.23
C PRO A 14 -12.94 -9.58 21.23
N ASP A 15 -13.24 -9.66 19.93
CA ASP A 15 -12.29 -9.61 18.82
C ASP A 15 -11.32 -8.43 18.99
N ARG A 16 -10.26 -8.67 19.75
CA ARG A 16 -9.20 -7.68 19.97
C ARG A 16 -8.30 -7.66 18.72
N GLU A 17 -8.15 -6.50 18.14
CA GLU A 17 -7.18 -6.31 17.08
C GLU A 17 -5.77 -6.74 17.53
N ALA A 18 -5.08 -7.52 16.72
CA ALA A 18 -3.74 -8.00 17.03
C ALA A 18 -2.76 -6.83 17.13
N THR A 19 -1.92 -6.84 18.16
CA THR A 19 -0.87 -5.83 18.31
C THR A 19 0.18 -5.94 17.20
N PRO A 20 0.94 -4.88 16.89
CA PRO A 20 2.04 -4.94 15.92
C PRO A 20 3.02 -6.07 16.19
N ALA A 21 3.36 -6.31 17.46
CA ALA A 21 4.25 -7.40 17.87
C ALA A 21 3.65 -8.80 17.56
N GLU A 22 2.35 -8.99 17.74
CA GLU A 22 1.66 -10.25 17.41
C GLU A 22 1.59 -10.47 15.90
N LYS A 23 1.31 -9.41 15.11
CA LYS A 23 1.33 -9.46 13.64
C LYS A 23 2.71 -9.87 13.12
N VAL A 24 3.77 -9.24 13.64
CA VAL A 24 5.17 -9.55 13.31
C VAL A 24 5.53 -10.97 13.73
N ALA A 25 5.11 -11.43 14.92
CA ALA A 25 5.37 -12.78 15.40
C ALA A 25 4.79 -13.86 14.46
N THR A 26 3.64 -13.59 13.84
CA THR A 26 3.03 -14.49 12.86
C THR A 26 3.92 -14.67 11.62
N LEU A 27 4.57 -13.60 11.16
CA LEU A 27 5.44 -13.61 9.98
C LEU A 27 6.81 -14.27 10.23
N ARG A 28 7.25 -14.38 11.50
CA ARG A 28 8.54 -14.99 11.87
C ARG A 28 8.67 -16.47 11.54
N SER A 29 7.57 -17.15 11.23
CA SER A 29 7.60 -18.53 10.74
C SER A 29 8.24 -18.67 9.36
N ASP A 30 8.31 -17.57 8.60
CA ASP A 30 8.99 -17.50 7.30
C ASP A 30 10.45 -17.07 7.48
N PRO A 31 11.45 -17.90 7.07
CA PRO A 31 12.87 -17.61 7.33
C PRO A 31 13.38 -16.32 6.69
N VAL A 32 12.87 -15.95 5.50
CA VAL A 32 13.28 -14.71 4.81
C VAL A 32 12.77 -13.49 5.56
N LEU A 33 11.48 -13.52 5.94
CA LEU A 33 10.90 -12.44 6.73
C LEU A 33 11.48 -12.39 8.14
N ALA A 34 11.79 -13.52 8.77
CA ALA A 34 12.41 -13.53 10.09
C ALA A 34 13.74 -12.76 10.09
N SER A 35 14.59 -12.95 9.07
CA SER A 35 15.85 -12.19 8.93
C SER A 35 15.61 -10.69 8.80
N ALA A 36 14.64 -10.29 7.95
CA ALA A 36 14.30 -8.87 7.78
C ALA A 36 13.69 -8.26 9.07
N ILE A 37 12.88 -9.03 9.80
CA ILE A 37 12.32 -8.60 11.10
C ILE A 37 13.43 -8.41 12.14
N ASP A 38 14.43 -9.29 12.18
CA ASP A 38 15.56 -9.15 13.11
C ASP A 38 16.40 -7.91 12.82
N GLU A 39 16.54 -7.54 11.54
CA GLU A 39 17.32 -6.38 11.11
C GLU A 39 16.55 -5.05 11.32
N HIS A 40 15.26 -5.02 10.97
CA HIS A 40 14.48 -3.77 10.92
C HIS A 40 13.51 -3.58 12.10
N GLY A 41 13.37 -4.57 12.98
CA GLY A 41 12.46 -4.50 14.12
C GLY A 41 10.99 -4.58 13.72
N ILE A 42 10.13 -4.00 14.56
CA ILE A 42 8.68 -3.98 14.32
C ILE A 42 8.35 -2.86 13.34
N LEU A 43 7.81 -3.23 12.19
CA LEU A 43 7.22 -2.32 11.21
C LEU A 43 5.69 -2.36 11.34
N GLU A 44 5.05 -1.29 10.91
CA GLU A 44 3.59 -1.16 10.87
C GLU A 44 3.14 -0.61 9.52
N VAL A 45 1.94 -1.00 9.11
CA VAL A 45 1.28 -0.41 7.95
C VAL A 45 0.44 0.75 8.47
N GLU A 46 0.94 1.97 8.28
CA GLU A 46 0.27 3.18 8.73
C GLU A 46 -0.41 3.90 7.56
N PRO A 47 -1.63 4.42 7.76
CA PRO A 47 -2.26 5.26 6.76
C PRO A 47 -1.50 6.58 6.61
N ALA A 48 -1.40 7.07 5.38
CA ALA A 48 -0.84 8.38 5.12
C ALA A 48 -1.71 9.48 5.75
N ALA A 49 -1.05 10.52 6.27
CA ALA A 49 -1.74 11.68 6.85
C ALA A 49 -2.62 12.40 5.82
N ASP A 50 -2.20 12.42 4.56
CA ASP A 50 -2.96 12.99 3.44
C ASP A 50 -3.15 11.93 2.33
N PRO A 51 -4.39 11.45 2.12
CA PRO A 51 -4.73 10.50 1.08
C PRO A 51 -4.43 10.99 -0.33
N PHE A 52 -4.70 12.27 -0.63
CA PHE A 52 -4.48 12.84 -1.96
C PHE A 52 -2.99 12.91 -2.27
N GLU A 53 -2.18 13.45 -1.34
CA GLU A 53 -0.71 13.51 -1.46
C GLU A 53 -0.14 12.10 -1.68
N ARG A 54 -0.66 11.10 -0.96
CA ARG A 54 -0.23 9.71 -1.11
C ARG A 54 -0.55 9.16 -2.50
N MET A 55 -1.73 9.47 -3.05
CA MET A 55 -2.11 9.07 -4.41
C MET A 55 -1.21 9.72 -5.46
N VAL A 56 -0.97 11.03 -5.35
CA VAL A 56 -0.03 11.76 -6.22
C VAL A 56 1.37 11.14 -6.15
N THR A 57 1.87 10.88 -4.94
CA THR A 57 3.17 10.22 -4.72
C THR A 57 3.23 8.86 -5.43
N SER A 58 2.17 8.05 -5.34
CA SER A 58 2.12 6.76 -6.01
C SER A 58 2.18 6.88 -7.54
N ILE A 59 1.51 7.87 -8.13
CA ILE A 59 1.59 8.15 -9.57
C ILE A 59 2.99 8.60 -9.98
N VAL A 60 3.63 9.47 -9.19
CA VAL A 60 5.02 9.90 -9.44
C VAL A 60 5.96 8.69 -9.44
N ASN A 61 5.77 7.75 -8.53
CA ASN A 61 6.64 6.58 -8.38
C ASN A 61 6.49 5.53 -9.50
N GLN A 62 5.40 5.56 -10.27
CA GLN A 62 5.17 4.58 -11.36
C GLN A 62 6.38 4.48 -12.29
N GLN A 63 6.90 3.27 -12.51
CA GLN A 63 7.96 2.96 -13.48
C GLN A 63 9.27 3.78 -13.31
N LEU A 64 9.58 4.18 -12.11
CA LEU A 64 10.81 4.91 -11.78
C LEU A 64 11.61 4.17 -10.70
N SER A 65 12.92 4.42 -10.67
CA SER A 65 13.73 4.06 -9.51
C SER A 65 13.38 4.95 -8.31
N VAL A 66 13.63 4.45 -7.10
CA VAL A 66 13.38 5.18 -5.85
C VAL A 66 14.03 6.57 -5.87
N ALA A 67 15.31 6.65 -6.29
CA ALA A 67 16.04 7.91 -6.36
C ALA A 67 15.44 8.91 -7.37
N SER A 68 15.05 8.43 -8.57
CA SER A 68 14.44 9.28 -9.59
C SER A 68 13.07 9.79 -9.14
N ALA A 69 12.26 8.93 -8.53
CA ALA A 69 10.95 9.29 -8.01
C ALA A 69 11.06 10.32 -6.87
N ALA A 70 12.03 10.15 -5.95
CA ALA A 70 12.28 11.08 -4.86
C ALA A 70 12.64 12.48 -5.37
N ALA A 71 13.55 12.57 -6.35
CA ALA A 71 13.96 13.86 -6.92
C ALA A 71 12.82 14.58 -7.68
N ILE A 72 11.93 13.84 -8.35
CA ILE A 72 10.76 14.42 -9.02
C ILE A 72 9.75 14.89 -7.98
N ARG A 73 9.48 14.11 -6.94
CA ARG A 73 8.56 14.46 -5.87
C ARG A 73 9.00 15.73 -5.13
N GLU A 74 10.28 15.83 -4.77
CA GLU A 74 10.84 17.03 -4.14
C GLU A 74 10.55 18.29 -4.97
N ARG A 75 10.89 18.28 -6.26
CA ARG A 75 10.62 19.41 -7.15
C ARG A 75 9.13 19.70 -7.33
N LEU A 76 8.29 18.67 -7.38
CA LEU A 76 6.86 18.84 -7.50
C LEU A 76 6.28 19.54 -6.26
N PHE A 77 6.70 19.12 -5.07
CA PHE A 77 6.25 19.68 -3.79
C PHE A 77 6.75 21.11 -3.55
N GLU A 78 7.88 21.48 -4.16
CA GLU A 78 8.35 22.88 -4.17
C GLU A 78 7.61 23.76 -5.18
N THR A 79 7.07 23.17 -6.25
CA THR A 79 6.48 23.90 -7.39
C THR A 79 4.98 24.08 -7.25
N ALA A 80 4.26 23.13 -6.66
CA ALA A 80 2.81 23.15 -6.54
C ALA A 80 2.37 22.79 -5.12
N GLU A 81 1.26 23.38 -4.70
CA GLU A 81 0.54 22.92 -3.52
C GLU A 81 -0.08 21.55 -3.82
N ILE A 82 0.23 20.55 -2.99
CA ILE A 82 -0.24 19.17 -3.20
C ILE A 82 -1.63 19.01 -2.57
N THR A 83 -2.56 19.76 -3.10
CA THR A 83 -4.00 19.65 -2.86
C THR A 83 -4.71 19.44 -4.19
N PRO A 84 -5.96 18.92 -4.22
CA PRO A 84 -6.72 18.79 -5.46
C PRO A 84 -6.78 20.11 -6.23
N GLU A 85 -7.12 21.20 -5.55
CA GLU A 85 -7.23 22.54 -6.13
C GLU A 85 -5.88 23.06 -6.61
N GLY A 86 -4.80 22.85 -5.84
CA GLY A 86 -3.45 23.27 -6.18
C GLY A 86 -2.93 22.57 -7.44
N ILE A 87 -3.12 21.26 -7.54
CA ILE A 87 -2.74 20.49 -8.74
C ILE A 87 -3.59 20.87 -9.97
N LEU A 88 -4.88 21.14 -9.80
CA LEU A 88 -5.74 21.59 -10.90
C LEU A 88 -5.33 23.00 -11.39
N ALA A 89 -4.96 23.90 -10.49
CA ALA A 89 -4.52 25.25 -10.81
C ALA A 89 -3.11 25.31 -11.41
N ALA A 90 -2.27 24.31 -11.15
CA ALA A 90 -0.89 24.28 -11.60
C ALA A 90 -0.78 24.23 -13.14
N ASP A 91 0.16 25.03 -13.69
CA ASP A 91 0.48 25.02 -15.12
C ASP A 91 1.13 23.69 -15.52
N GLU A 92 0.65 23.08 -16.62
CA GLU A 92 1.16 21.77 -17.06
C GLU A 92 2.63 21.80 -17.46
N ALA A 93 3.11 22.93 -18.01
CA ALA A 93 4.52 23.07 -18.37
C ALA A 93 5.40 23.14 -17.10
N GLU A 94 4.93 23.76 -16.03
CA GLU A 94 5.63 23.75 -14.74
C GLU A 94 5.66 22.34 -14.12
N LEU A 95 4.53 21.62 -14.10
CA LEU A 95 4.50 20.22 -13.65
C LEU A 95 5.46 19.34 -14.46
N ARG A 96 5.56 19.55 -15.77
CA ARG A 96 6.53 18.84 -16.62
C ARG A 96 7.98 19.20 -16.31
N LYS A 97 8.27 20.43 -15.96
CA LYS A 97 9.63 20.86 -15.55
C LYS A 97 10.09 20.16 -14.27
N CYS A 98 9.16 19.76 -13.38
CA CYS A 98 9.48 18.93 -12.23
C CYS A 98 9.99 17.53 -12.61
N GLY A 99 9.76 17.09 -13.85
CA GLY A 99 10.16 15.77 -14.38
C GLY A 99 9.00 14.83 -14.59
N LEU A 100 7.75 15.29 -14.48
CA LEU A 100 6.58 14.47 -14.82
C LEU A 100 6.47 14.31 -16.34
N SER A 101 6.18 13.09 -16.80
CA SER A 101 5.77 12.87 -18.21
C SER A 101 4.41 13.52 -18.47
N ALA A 102 4.10 13.77 -19.75
CA ALA A 102 2.78 14.29 -20.12
C ALA A 102 1.63 13.39 -19.58
N SER A 103 1.81 12.07 -19.63
CA SER A 103 0.84 11.14 -19.07
C SER A 103 0.69 11.29 -17.56
N LYS A 104 1.80 11.41 -16.81
CA LYS A 104 1.74 11.60 -15.34
C LYS A 104 1.10 12.93 -14.95
N VAL A 105 1.33 14.01 -15.72
CA VAL A 105 0.61 15.28 -15.51
C VAL A 105 -0.90 15.06 -15.67
N SER A 106 -1.32 14.38 -16.74
CA SER A 106 -2.74 14.05 -16.92
C SER A 106 -3.27 13.19 -15.75
N TYR A 107 -2.50 12.18 -15.32
CA TYR A 107 -2.93 11.27 -14.25
C TYR A 107 -3.10 11.98 -12.90
N VAL A 108 -2.16 12.84 -12.50
CA VAL A 108 -2.31 13.60 -11.25
C VAL A 108 -3.48 14.58 -11.31
N LYS A 109 -3.75 15.18 -12.49
CA LYS A 109 -4.92 16.05 -12.69
C LYS A 109 -6.24 15.26 -12.66
N ASN A 110 -6.30 14.06 -13.23
CA ASN A 110 -7.49 13.22 -13.17
C ASN A 110 -7.83 12.83 -11.72
N VAL A 111 -6.81 12.46 -10.93
CA VAL A 111 -7.02 12.17 -9.50
C VAL A 111 -7.45 13.44 -8.76
N ALA A 112 -6.85 14.60 -9.05
CA ALA A 112 -7.25 15.86 -8.44
C ALA A 112 -8.70 16.22 -8.77
N GLU A 113 -9.14 16.01 -10.01
CA GLU A 113 -10.53 16.22 -10.41
C GLU A 113 -11.49 15.29 -9.67
N ALA A 114 -11.16 14.00 -9.55
CA ALA A 114 -11.98 13.02 -8.84
C ALA A 114 -12.16 13.37 -7.35
N PHE A 115 -11.09 13.88 -6.70
CA PHE A 115 -11.18 14.36 -5.32
C PHE A 115 -11.98 15.67 -5.22
N ALA A 116 -11.71 16.66 -6.09
CA ALA A 116 -12.36 17.98 -6.05
C ALA A 116 -13.84 17.91 -6.37
N SER A 117 -14.24 17.02 -7.30
CA SER A 117 -15.66 16.81 -7.67
C SER A 117 -16.43 15.98 -6.63
N GLY A 118 -15.72 15.28 -5.72
CA GLY A 118 -16.34 14.32 -4.79
C GLY A 118 -16.67 12.97 -5.43
N GLU A 119 -16.26 12.71 -6.67
CA GLU A 119 -16.36 11.39 -7.30
C GLU A 119 -15.55 10.34 -6.53
N LEU A 120 -14.38 10.73 -6.02
CA LEU A 120 -13.54 9.90 -5.15
C LEU A 120 -13.62 10.41 -3.71
N SER A 121 -14.35 9.70 -2.86
CA SER A 121 -14.47 9.95 -1.42
C SER A 121 -13.82 8.81 -0.64
N ILE A 122 -12.74 9.10 0.08
CA ILE A 122 -12.04 8.10 0.89
C ILE A 122 -12.95 7.52 1.96
N SER A 123 -13.74 8.36 2.64
CA SER A 123 -14.68 7.91 3.69
C SER A 123 -15.75 6.94 3.17
N ASP A 124 -16.20 7.12 1.92
CA ASP A 124 -17.20 6.24 1.32
C ASP A 124 -16.61 4.88 0.91
N LEU A 125 -15.30 4.85 0.66
CA LEU A 125 -14.57 3.63 0.29
C LEU A 125 -14.08 2.82 1.50
N GLU A 126 -13.90 3.44 2.67
CA GLU A 126 -13.36 2.75 3.85
C GLU A 126 -14.15 1.50 4.26
N THR A 127 -15.45 1.47 4.02
CA THR A 127 -16.33 0.35 4.38
C THR A 127 -16.46 -0.71 3.28
N ARG A 128 -15.91 -0.46 2.09
CA ARG A 128 -16.00 -1.39 0.94
C ARG A 128 -14.92 -2.47 0.99
N SER A 129 -15.12 -3.55 0.25
CA SER A 129 -14.11 -4.60 0.06
C SER A 129 -12.90 -4.09 -0.73
N ASN A 130 -11.79 -4.80 -0.64
CA ASN A 130 -10.59 -4.45 -1.40
C ASN A 130 -10.84 -4.49 -2.92
N GLU A 131 -11.64 -5.44 -3.37
CA GLU A 131 -12.02 -5.61 -4.77
C GLU A 131 -12.83 -4.42 -5.29
N GLU A 132 -13.82 -3.98 -4.52
CA GLU A 132 -14.64 -2.81 -4.86
C GLU A 132 -13.80 -1.51 -4.89
N ILE A 133 -12.87 -1.35 -3.94
CA ILE A 133 -11.96 -0.20 -3.93
C ILE A 133 -11.04 -0.22 -5.16
N ILE A 134 -10.49 -1.38 -5.53
CA ILE A 134 -9.65 -1.51 -6.73
C ILE A 134 -10.46 -1.17 -7.99
N GLU A 135 -11.68 -1.67 -8.11
CA GLU A 135 -12.56 -1.39 -9.26
C GLU A 135 -12.84 0.11 -9.39
N GLU A 136 -13.24 0.78 -8.31
CA GLU A 136 -13.50 2.21 -8.28
C GLU A 136 -12.25 3.01 -8.65
N LEU A 137 -11.12 2.75 -7.99
CA LEU A 137 -9.87 3.46 -8.24
C LEU A 137 -9.35 3.26 -9.66
N THR A 138 -9.43 2.05 -10.21
CA THR A 138 -8.96 1.76 -11.57
C THR A 138 -9.88 2.35 -12.66
N GLY A 139 -11.08 2.80 -12.33
CA GLY A 139 -11.93 3.62 -13.18
C GLY A 139 -11.32 5.00 -13.50
N ILE A 140 -10.45 5.50 -12.62
CA ILE A 140 -9.77 6.79 -12.83
C ILE A 140 -8.56 6.58 -13.73
N SER A 141 -8.52 7.30 -14.86
CA SER A 141 -7.41 7.20 -15.82
C SER A 141 -6.07 7.59 -15.18
N GLY A 142 -5.12 6.66 -15.18
CA GLY A 142 -3.81 6.79 -14.54
C GLY A 142 -3.63 5.96 -13.29
N ILE A 143 -4.69 5.41 -12.73
CA ILE A 143 -4.65 4.45 -11.63
C ILE A 143 -4.78 3.04 -12.18
N GLY A 144 -3.68 2.28 -12.15
CA GLY A 144 -3.69 0.84 -12.43
C GLY A 144 -3.73 0.01 -11.14
N ASN A 145 -3.81 -1.33 -11.28
CA ASN A 145 -3.85 -2.26 -10.15
C ASN A 145 -2.74 -2.03 -9.13
N TRP A 146 -1.52 -1.73 -9.57
CA TRP A 146 -0.40 -1.43 -8.67
C TRP A 146 -0.70 -0.18 -7.81
N THR A 147 -1.13 0.93 -8.44
CA THR A 147 -1.45 2.17 -7.73
C THR A 147 -2.64 1.98 -6.78
N ALA A 148 -3.67 1.24 -7.21
CA ALA A 148 -4.81 0.91 -6.36
C ALA A 148 -4.41 0.08 -5.13
N LYS A 149 -3.51 -0.91 -5.30
CA LYS A 149 -2.96 -1.66 -4.16
C LYS A 149 -2.10 -0.81 -3.23
N MET A 150 -1.33 0.15 -3.78
CA MET A 150 -0.62 1.13 -2.94
C MET A 150 -1.60 1.98 -2.12
N ALA A 151 -2.74 2.37 -2.71
CA ALA A 151 -3.79 3.07 -1.97
C ALA A 151 -4.41 2.17 -0.89
N LEU A 152 -4.71 0.90 -1.17
CA LEU A 152 -5.20 -0.04 -0.16
C LEU A 152 -4.25 -0.13 1.04
N MET A 153 -2.94 -0.24 0.79
CA MET A 153 -1.96 -0.35 1.86
C MET A 153 -1.76 0.96 2.64
N PHE A 154 -1.64 2.09 1.95
CA PHE A 154 -1.13 3.31 2.54
C PHE A 154 -2.15 4.46 2.64
N VAL A 155 -3.35 4.31 2.07
CA VAL A 155 -4.47 5.22 2.31
C VAL A 155 -5.47 4.56 3.25
N PHE A 156 -5.83 3.30 2.98
CA PHE A 156 -6.84 2.56 3.74
C PHE A 156 -6.24 1.65 4.84
N ALA A 157 -4.92 1.59 4.96
CA ALA A 157 -4.19 0.73 5.92
C ALA A 157 -4.65 -0.74 5.91
N ARG A 158 -5.03 -1.27 4.72
CA ARG A 158 -5.47 -2.66 4.59
C ARG A 158 -4.31 -3.61 4.84
N GLU A 159 -4.50 -4.53 5.79
CA GLU A 159 -3.43 -5.42 6.26
C GLU A 159 -3.13 -6.59 5.32
N ASP A 160 -4.13 -7.02 4.52
CA ASP A 160 -3.99 -8.21 3.69
C ASP A 160 -3.98 -7.91 2.19
N VAL A 161 -3.00 -7.09 1.77
CA VAL A 161 -2.77 -6.74 0.36
C VAL A 161 -1.39 -7.22 -0.08
N PHE A 162 -1.31 -7.88 -1.24
CA PHE A 162 -0.04 -8.30 -1.85
C PHE A 162 0.12 -7.69 -3.25
N PRO A 163 1.04 -6.70 -3.42
CA PRO A 163 1.21 -5.99 -4.68
C PRO A 163 2.17 -6.75 -5.62
N VAL A 164 1.75 -7.90 -6.16
CA VAL A 164 2.58 -8.72 -7.06
C VAL A 164 3.02 -8.00 -8.35
N GLU A 165 2.37 -6.88 -8.69
CA GLU A 165 2.75 -5.98 -9.78
C GLU A 165 4.01 -5.19 -9.47
N ASP A 166 4.34 -4.99 -8.18
CA ASP A 166 5.49 -4.22 -7.74
C ASP A 166 6.81 -4.90 -8.09
N LEU A 167 7.75 -4.13 -8.66
CA LEU A 167 9.04 -4.67 -9.07
C LEU A 167 9.91 -5.03 -7.87
N GLY A 168 9.92 -4.19 -6.83
CA GLY A 168 10.67 -4.44 -5.60
C GLY A 168 10.21 -5.74 -4.92
N ILE A 169 8.89 -5.95 -4.83
CA ILE A 169 8.32 -7.21 -4.31
C ILE A 169 8.79 -8.42 -5.13
N ARG A 170 8.75 -8.33 -6.47
CA ARG A 170 9.20 -9.44 -7.31
C ARG A 170 10.69 -9.72 -7.15
N ASN A 171 11.51 -8.68 -7.10
CA ASN A 171 12.95 -8.82 -6.87
C ASN A 171 13.23 -9.44 -5.50
N ALA A 172 12.49 -9.02 -4.46
CA ALA A 172 12.63 -9.60 -3.12
C ALA A 172 12.24 -11.09 -3.08
N ILE A 173 11.15 -11.45 -3.76
CA ILE A 173 10.75 -12.87 -3.89
C ILE A 173 11.82 -13.66 -4.63
N GLU A 174 12.32 -13.17 -5.76
CA GLU A 174 13.37 -13.84 -6.53
C GLU A 174 14.65 -14.04 -5.71
N ALA A 175 15.07 -13.01 -4.98
CA ALA A 175 16.26 -13.07 -4.13
C ALA A 175 16.10 -14.02 -2.94
N GLY A 176 14.93 -14.04 -2.29
CA GLY A 176 14.72 -14.82 -1.06
C GLY A 176 14.20 -16.24 -1.29
N TYR A 177 13.43 -16.47 -2.37
CA TYR A 177 12.70 -17.73 -2.62
C TYR A 177 13.04 -18.38 -3.98
N GLY A 178 13.84 -17.70 -4.83
CA GLY A 178 14.14 -18.14 -6.18
C GLY A 178 13.11 -17.67 -7.23
N GLU A 179 13.33 -18.07 -8.48
CA GLU A 179 12.48 -17.67 -9.61
C GLU A 179 11.04 -18.19 -9.47
N HIS A 180 10.08 -17.30 -9.59
CA HIS A 180 8.66 -17.59 -9.54
C HIS A 180 7.90 -16.77 -10.59
N THR A 181 6.89 -17.34 -11.19
CA THR A 181 5.88 -16.60 -11.95
C THR A 181 5.02 -15.74 -11.03
N ARG A 182 4.34 -14.73 -11.58
CA ARG A 182 3.43 -13.90 -10.75
C ARG A 182 2.34 -14.73 -10.05
N ALA A 183 1.84 -15.79 -10.69
CA ALA A 183 0.85 -16.67 -10.09
C ALA A 183 1.44 -17.45 -8.89
N GLU A 184 2.65 -17.96 -9.04
CA GLU A 184 3.37 -18.65 -7.96
C GLU A 184 3.75 -17.69 -6.81
N MET A 185 4.12 -16.43 -7.12
CA MET A 185 4.34 -15.40 -6.11
C MET A 185 3.05 -15.09 -5.33
N GLN A 186 1.91 -15.03 -6.01
CA GLN A 186 0.60 -14.82 -5.38
C GLN A 186 0.25 -16.00 -4.45
N GLU A 187 0.49 -17.25 -4.88
CA GLU A 187 0.30 -18.45 -4.06
C GLU A 187 1.26 -18.45 -2.87
N LEU A 188 2.55 -18.16 -3.09
CA LEU A 188 3.56 -18.03 -2.05
C LEU A 188 3.10 -17.06 -0.96
N SER A 189 2.50 -15.92 -1.33
CA SER A 189 2.05 -14.88 -0.41
C SER A 189 0.92 -15.34 0.52
N THR A 190 0.25 -16.45 0.22
CA THR A 190 -0.88 -16.94 1.04
C THR A 190 -0.44 -17.33 2.46
N ARG A 191 0.83 -17.71 2.64
CA ARG A 191 1.41 -18.04 3.95
C ARG A 191 1.50 -16.87 4.92
N TRP A 192 1.46 -15.63 4.40
CA TRP A 192 1.55 -14.40 5.18
C TRP A 192 0.19 -13.80 5.53
N LYS A 193 -0.90 -14.45 5.12
CA LYS A 193 -2.25 -14.02 5.52
C LYS A 193 -2.41 -14.09 7.04
N PRO A 194 -3.15 -13.13 7.63
CA PRO A 194 -3.82 -11.98 7.02
C PRO A 194 -2.94 -10.71 6.93
N TYR A 195 -1.62 -10.82 7.07
CA TYR A 195 -0.69 -9.69 7.19
C TYR A 195 0.22 -9.52 5.96
N ARG A 196 -0.33 -9.73 4.73
CA ARG A 196 0.45 -9.64 3.49
C ARG A 196 0.99 -8.23 3.21
N SER A 197 0.31 -7.18 3.67
CA SER A 197 0.80 -5.80 3.57
C SER A 197 2.05 -5.61 4.43
N LEU A 198 2.03 -6.10 5.66
CA LEU A 198 3.19 -6.06 6.56
C LEU A 198 4.35 -6.92 6.01
N ALA A 199 4.06 -8.11 5.48
CA ALA A 199 5.07 -8.92 4.79
C ALA A 199 5.71 -8.18 3.62
N SER A 200 4.91 -7.42 2.85
CA SER A 200 5.42 -6.59 1.74
C SER A 200 6.36 -5.47 2.22
N LEU A 201 6.12 -4.87 3.39
CA LEU A 201 7.04 -3.88 3.98
C LEU A 201 8.42 -4.51 4.25
N TYR A 202 8.46 -5.71 4.84
CA TYR A 202 9.72 -6.41 5.08
C TYR A 202 10.40 -6.85 3.78
N LEU A 203 9.64 -7.32 2.80
CA LEU A 203 10.19 -7.71 1.49
C LEU A 203 10.88 -6.52 0.80
N TRP A 204 10.29 -5.33 0.81
CA TRP A 204 10.96 -4.15 0.26
C TRP A 204 12.30 -3.87 0.95
N ARG A 205 12.39 -4.07 2.27
CA ARG A 205 13.62 -3.85 3.03
C ARG A 205 14.76 -4.82 2.67
N THR A 206 14.45 -5.97 2.06
CA THR A 206 15.49 -6.93 1.64
C THR A 206 16.18 -6.54 0.33
N VAL A 207 15.67 -5.55 -0.40
CA VAL A 207 16.17 -5.13 -1.74
C VAL A 207 16.47 -3.62 -1.85
N ASP A 208 16.28 -2.85 -0.76
CA ASP A 208 16.58 -1.41 -0.68
C ASP A 208 18.08 -1.10 -0.50
#